data_75eb9941658d83b950ecfa94b49d0786
#
_entry.id   75eb9941658d83b950ecfa94b49d0786
#
_cell.length_a   1.000
_cell.length_b   1.000
_cell.length_c   1.000
_cell.angle_alpha   90.00
_cell.angle_beta   90.00
_cell.angle_gamma   90.00
#
_symmetry.space_group_name_H-M   'P 1'
#
loop_
_entity.id
_entity.type
_entity.pdbx_description
1 polymer ?
#
loop_
_entity_poly.entity_id
_entity_poly.type
_entity_poly.pdbx_seq_one_letter_code
_entity_poly.pdbx_strand_id
1 'polypeptide(L)'
;PVIRTTNENAELIKYAANAFLALKISFINEIANLCEKIPGCDVEVIAKGIGLDKRIAPYFLKAGIGFGGSCLPKDTRAITYFARKLDEPLTIVEAAIKVNEERISRVVRMAEELIGELRGKRIAVLGLAFKEGTDDVRESQALKLIKSLKERGAIVRAYDPMALKNALKMLDFIPAGSLEECIRECDLVIIATGWSEFKEKINEEILLRNGVKALIDARRILDPKAFKTVKFRAVGLYAT
;
A
#
# COMPACT_ATOMS: atom_id res chain seq x y z
N PRO A 1 27.28 -5.94 15.80
CA PRO A 1 28.45 -6.70 15.31
C PRO A 1 28.97 -6.11 13.99
N VAL A 2 30.29 -6.17 13.77
CA VAL A 2 30.96 -5.75 12.54
C VAL A 2 31.49 -6.97 11.81
N ILE A 3 31.16 -7.11 10.52
CA ILE A 3 31.68 -8.15 9.64
C ILE A 3 32.73 -7.51 8.74
N ARG A 4 33.98 -8.01 8.78
CA ARG A 4 35.02 -7.63 7.81
C ARG A 4 34.97 -8.62 6.64
N THR A 5 34.84 -8.10 5.41
CA THR A 5 34.69 -8.92 4.22
C THR A 5 35.20 -8.18 2.98
N THR A 6 35.10 -8.79 1.79
CA THR A 6 35.40 -8.15 0.51
C THR A 6 34.32 -7.12 0.14
N ASN A 7 34.63 -6.21 -0.80
CA ASN A 7 33.68 -5.22 -1.29
C ASN A 7 32.46 -5.88 -1.93
N GLU A 8 32.65 -6.93 -2.72
CA GLU A 8 31.61 -7.70 -3.41
C GLU A 8 30.62 -8.29 -2.41
N ASN A 9 31.13 -8.90 -1.32
CA ASN A 9 30.28 -9.43 -0.27
C ASN A 9 29.50 -8.32 0.45
N ALA A 10 30.15 -7.19 0.76
CA ALA A 10 29.51 -6.07 1.45
C ALA A 10 28.37 -5.48 0.62
N GLU A 11 28.57 -5.30 -0.69
CA GLU A 11 27.55 -4.84 -1.62
C GLU A 11 26.42 -5.86 -1.72
N LEU A 12 26.72 -7.13 -1.91
CA LEU A 12 25.71 -8.18 -2.07
C LEU A 12 24.89 -8.38 -0.79
N ILE A 13 25.49 -8.26 0.40
CA ILE A 13 24.76 -8.30 1.67
C ILE A 13 23.64 -7.25 1.70
N LYS A 14 23.92 -6.01 1.29
CA LYS A 14 22.92 -4.95 1.25
C LYS A 14 21.79 -5.26 0.28
N TYR A 15 22.12 -5.67 -0.95
CA TYR A 15 21.12 -5.97 -1.98
C TYR A 15 20.27 -7.19 -1.60
N ALA A 16 20.90 -8.25 -1.09
CA ALA A 16 20.22 -9.45 -0.64
C ALA A 16 19.27 -9.16 0.53
N ALA A 17 19.70 -8.35 1.51
CA ALA A 17 18.85 -7.94 2.62
C ALA A 17 17.60 -7.18 2.12
N ASN A 18 17.76 -6.18 1.24
CA ASN A 18 16.63 -5.42 0.70
C ASN A 18 15.71 -6.30 -0.17
N ALA A 19 16.26 -7.22 -0.96
CA ALA A 19 15.48 -8.17 -1.74
C ALA A 19 14.66 -9.11 -0.83
N PHE A 20 15.24 -9.59 0.28
CA PHE A 20 14.54 -10.43 1.23
C PHE A 20 13.42 -9.67 1.98
N LEU A 21 13.65 -8.42 2.35
CA LEU A 21 12.59 -7.58 2.95
C LEU A 21 11.44 -7.33 1.97
N ALA A 22 11.74 -7.07 0.69
CA ALA A 22 10.74 -6.95 -0.37
C ALA A 22 9.96 -8.26 -0.57
N LEU A 23 10.64 -9.40 -0.52
CA LEU A 23 10.01 -10.73 -0.59
C LEU A 23 9.03 -10.94 0.56
N LYS A 24 9.39 -10.61 1.81
CA LYS A 24 8.47 -10.73 2.95
C LYS A 24 7.19 -9.92 2.77
N ILE A 25 7.30 -8.68 2.27
CA ILE A 25 6.13 -7.83 1.99
C ILE A 25 5.28 -8.44 0.86
N SER A 26 5.91 -8.90 -0.21
CA SER A 26 5.18 -9.51 -1.33
C SER A 26 4.53 -10.82 -0.93
N PHE A 27 5.20 -11.66 -0.15
CA PHE A 27 4.65 -12.90 0.38
C PHE A 27 3.38 -12.67 1.21
N ILE A 28 3.43 -11.76 2.20
CA ILE A 28 2.24 -11.48 3.02
C ILE A 28 1.12 -10.82 2.20
N ASN A 29 1.44 -10.10 1.14
CA ASN A 29 0.45 -9.56 0.21
C ASN A 29 -0.23 -10.65 -0.65
N GLU A 30 0.47 -11.72 -1.02
CA GLU A 30 -0.15 -12.89 -1.67
C GLU A 30 -1.08 -13.64 -0.69
N ILE A 31 -0.66 -13.83 0.55
CA ILE A 31 -1.52 -14.40 1.60
C ILE A 31 -2.75 -13.51 1.84
N ALA A 32 -2.59 -12.18 1.79
CA ALA A 32 -3.71 -11.24 1.86
C ALA A 32 -4.72 -11.47 0.73
N ASN A 33 -4.25 -11.70 -0.50
CA ASN A 33 -5.11 -12.00 -1.64
C ASN A 33 -5.95 -13.26 -1.42
N LEU A 34 -5.35 -14.29 -0.80
CA LEU A 34 -6.05 -15.54 -0.46
C LEU A 34 -7.08 -15.30 0.64
N CYS A 35 -6.71 -14.54 1.70
CA CYS A 35 -7.62 -14.20 2.79
C CYS A 35 -8.88 -13.48 2.32
N GLU A 36 -8.77 -12.61 1.32
CA GLU A 36 -9.92 -11.90 0.73
C GLU A 36 -10.99 -12.83 0.12
N LYS A 37 -10.64 -14.11 -0.11
CA LYS A 37 -11.53 -15.16 -0.71
C LYS A 37 -12.01 -16.19 0.30
N ILE A 38 -11.43 -16.24 1.50
CA ILE A 38 -11.76 -17.26 2.51
C ILE A 38 -12.62 -16.61 3.61
N PRO A 39 -13.88 -17.06 3.82
CA PRO A 39 -14.75 -16.56 4.88
C PRO A 39 -14.08 -16.59 6.25
N GLY A 40 -14.13 -15.45 6.96
CA GLY A 40 -13.55 -15.31 8.28
C GLY A 40 -12.02 -15.13 8.33
N CYS A 41 -11.34 -15.12 7.18
CA CYS A 41 -9.89 -14.94 7.13
C CYS A 41 -9.49 -13.47 7.32
N ASP A 42 -8.42 -13.25 8.09
CA ASP A 42 -7.77 -11.97 8.29
C ASP A 42 -6.24 -12.14 8.23
N VAL A 43 -5.59 -11.46 7.28
CA VAL A 43 -4.15 -11.53 7.07
C VAL A 43 -3.35 -11.02 8.28
N GLU A 44 -3.87 -10.08 9.07
CA GLU A 44 -3.19 -9.58 10.28
C GLU A 44 -3.03 -10.69 11.32
N VAL A 45 -4.04 -11.56 11.47
CA VAL A 45 -3.97 -12.73 12.36
C VAL A 45 -2.93 -13.73 11.85
N ILE A 46 -2.90 -13.98 10.55
CA ILE A 46 -1.92 -14.88 9.93
C ILE A 46 -0.51 -14.31 10.07
N ALA A 47 -0.31 -13.02 9.74
CA ALA A 47 0.98 -12.35 9.88
C ALA A 47 1.51 -12.40 11.32
N LYS A 48 0.62 -12.17 12.31
CA LYS A 48 0.94 -12.32 13.72
C LYS A 48 1.32 -13.76 14.06
N GLY A 49 0.53 -14.74 13.59
CA GLY A 49 0.76 -16.16 13.87
C GLY A 49 2.12 -16.66 13.37
N ILE A 50 2.41 -16.43 12.07
CA ILE A 50 3.71 -16.84 11.49
C ILE A 50 4.89 -16.03 12.05
N GLY A 51 4.65 -14.77 12.44
CA GLY A 51 5.65 -13.89 13.02
C GLY A 51 6.10 -14.28 14.43
N LEU A 52 5.36 -15.16 15.13
CA LEU A 52 5.78 -15.75 16.43
C LEU A 52 6.92 -16.75 16.27
N ASP A 53 7.10 -17.35 15.11
CA ASP A 53 8.28 -18.18 14.83
C ASP A 53 9.52 -17.28 14.72
N LYS A 54 10.52 -17.52 15.60
CA LYS A 54 11.76 -16.74 15.64
C LYS A 54 12.55 -16.79 14.33
N ARG A 55 12.38 -17.84 13.52
CA ARG A 55 13.02 -17.98 12.20
C ARG A 55 12.42 -17.04 11.16
N ILE A 56 11.13 -16.66 11.32
CA ILE A 56 10.39 -15.76 10.43
C ILE A 56 10.44 -14.33 10.96
N ALA A 57 10.15 -14.14 12.24
CA ALA A 57 10.01 -12.87 12.96
C ALA A 57 8.90 -11.94 12.37
N PRO A 58 8.33 -11.01 13.16
CA PRO A 58 7.15 -10.24 12.75
C PRO A 58 7.45 -9.09 11.78
N TYR A 59 8.71 -8.75 11.56
CA TYR A 59 9.11 -7.59 10.78
C TYR A 59 8.85 -7.80 9.29
N PHE A 60 8.34 -6.76 8.62
CA PHE A 60 8.02 -6.75 7.18
C PHE A 60 6.91 -7.73 6.74
N LEU A 61 6.04 -8.13 7.68
CA LEU A 61 4.86 -8.97 7.42
C LEU A 61 3.56 -8.16 7.43
N LYS A 62 3.59 -6.86 7.16
CA LYS A 62 2.39 -6.04 7.06
C LYS A 62 1.90 -5.99 5.63
N ALA A 63 0.71 -6.55 5.37
CA ALA A 63 0.05 -6.48 4.08
C ALA A 63 -0.47 -5.06 3.79
N GLY A 64 -0.65 -4.73 2.51
CA GLY A 64 -1.17 -3.43 2.10
C GLY A 64 -1.04 -3.18 0.60
N ILE A 65 -0.95 -1.90 0.25
CA ILE A 65 -0.86 -1.41 -1.13
C ILE A 65 0.49 -1.72 -1.82
N GLY A 66 1.44 -2.36 -1.12
CA GLY A 66 2.77 -2.66 -1.62
C GLY A 66 3.87 -1.75 -1.04
N PHE A 67 5.11 -2.03 -1.44
CA PHE A 67 6.27 -1.24 -1.04
C PHE A 67 6.65 -0.21 -2.10
N GLY A 68 7.16 0.92 -1.65
CA GLY A 68 7.73 2.02 -2.43
C GLY A 68 9.03 2.51 -1.81
N GLY A 69 9.32 3.79 -2.01
CA GLY A 69 10.52 4.44 -1.50
C GLY A 69 11.75 4.25 -2.36
N SER A 70 12.85 4.85 -1.93
CA SER A 70 14.09 4.91 -2.70
C SER A 70 14.94 3.63 -2.70
N CYS A 71 14.70 2.71 -1.75
CA CYS A 71 15.57 1.56 -1.53
C CYS A 71 15.02 0.28 -2.16
N LEU A 72 13.90 -0.25 -1.67
CA LEU A 72 13.41 -1.57 -2.07
C LEU A 72 13.15 -1.69 -3.59
N PRO A 73 12.43 -0.75 -4.26
CA PRO A 73 12.19 -0.87 -5.69
C PRO A 73 13.48 -0.78 -6.52
N LYS A 74 14.38 0.12 -6.14
CA LYS A 74 15.65 0.32 -6.86
C LYS A 74 16.57 -0.89 -6.70
N ASP A 75 16.77 -1.35 -5.48
CA ASP A 75 17.75 -2.40 -5.17
C ASP A 75 17.29 -3.77 -5.69
N THR A 76 15.99 -4.08 -5.63
CA THR A 76 15.45 -5.33 -6.22
C THR A 76 15.61 -5.35 -7.74
N ARG A 77 15.32 -4.22 -8.43
CA ARG A 77 15.54 -4.13 -9.89
C ARG A 77 17.01 -4.18 -10.26
N ALA A 78 17.88 -3.53 -9.47
CA ALA A 78 19.33 -3.55 -9.74
C ALA A 78 19.93 -4.94 -9.61
N ILE A 79 19.62 -5.67 -8.53
CA ILE A 79 20.16 -7.01 -8.31
C ILE A 79 19.62 -8.01 -9.35
N THR A 80 18.34 -7.94 -9.73
CA THR A 80 17.78 -8.82 -10.78
C THR A 80 18.38 -8.53 -12.15
N TYR A 81 18.58 -7.24 -12.48
CA TYR A 81 19.26 -6.86 -13.72
C TYR A 81 20.72 -7.38 -13.76
N PHE A 82 21.46 -7.23 -12.67
CA PHE A 82 22.84 -7.71 -12.56
C PHE A 82 22.92 -9.23 -12.65
N ALA A 83 22.04 -9.95 -11.96
CA ALA A 83 21.99 -11.40 -11.98
C ALA A 83 21.71 -11.96 -13.40
N ARG A 84 20.81 -11.34 -14.14
CA ARG A 84 20.53 -11.70 -15.54
C ARG A 84 21.75 -11.52 -16.46
N LYS A 85 22.63 -10.53 -16.20
CA LYS A 85 23.88 -10.37 -16.96
C LYS A 85 24.89 -11.48 -16.68
N LEU A 86 24.74 -12.19 -15.58
CA LEU A 86 25.57 -13.35 -15.22
C LEU A 86 24.90 -14.67 -15.58
N ASP A 87 23.77 -14.64 -16.33
CA ASP A 87 22.97 -15.83 -16.69
C ASP A 87 22.39 -16.59 -15.46
N GLU A 88 22.24 -15.89 -14.31
CA GLU A 88 21.72 -16.43 -13.04
C GLU A 88 20.46 -15.65 -12.58
N PRO A 89 19.29 -15.84 -13.21
CA PRO A 89 18.08 -15.07 -12.87
C PRO A 89 17.59 -15.33 -11.46
N LEU A 90 17.25 -14.26 -10.72
CA LEU A 90 16.72 -14.34 -9.36
C LEU A 90 15.18 -14.46 -9.37
N THR A 91 14.67 -15.63 -9.72
CA THR A 91 13.24 -15.90 -9.95
C THR A 91 12.35 -15.52 -8.77
N ILE A 92 12.79 -15.77 -7.53
CA ILE A 92 12.04 -15.42 -6.31
C ILE A 92 11.92 -13.89 -6.14
N VAL A 93 13.02 -13.16 -6.42
CA VAL A 93 13.01 -11.68 -6.34
C VAL A 93 12.16 -11.08 -7.45
N GLU A 94 12.22 -11.63 -8.65
CA GLU A 94 11.39 -11.23 -9.78
C GLU A 94 9.89 -11.46 -9.50
N ALA A 95 9.54 -12.60 -8.89
CA ALA A 95 8.19 -12.88 -8.43
C ALA A 95 7.72 -11.85 -7.39
N ALA A 96 8.58 -11.49 -6.42
CA ALA A 96 8.26 -10.48 -5.42
C ALA A 96 8.01 -9.09 -6.04
N ILE A 97 8.80 -8.69 -7.06
CA ILE A 97 8.58 -7.45 -7.81
C ILE A 97 7.22 -7.49 -8.51
N LYS A 98 6.91 -8.58 -9.22
CA LYS A 98 5.63 -8.76 -9.93
C LYS A 98 4.43 -8.65 -9.00
N VAL A 99 4.46 -9.34 -7.86
CA VAL A 99 3.40 -9.25 -6.84
C VAL A 99 3.21 -7.82 -6.36
N ASN A 100 4.31 -7.09 -6.12
CA ASN A 100 4.24 -5.70 -5.70
C ASN A 100 3.61 -4.78 -6.77
N GLU A 101 3.91 -5.01 -8.04
CA GLU A 101 3.35 -4.23 -9.16
C GLU A 101 1.85 -4.49 -9.33
N GLU A 102 1.38 -5.68 -9.05
CA GLU A 102 -0.04 -6.05 -9.13
C GLU A 102 -0.91 -5.47 -8.00
N ARG A 103 -0.31 -4.93 -6.91
CA ARG A 103 -1.08 -4.42 -5.76
C ARG A 103 -2.03 -3.30 -6.12
N ILE A 104 -1.60 -2.38 -6.98
CA ILE A 104 -2.43 -1.24 -7.39
C ILE A 104 -3.68 -1.69 -8.12
N SER A 105 -3.54 -2.60 -9.08
CA SER A 105 -4.70 -3.11 -9.84
C SER A 105 -5.71 -3.85 -8.94
N ARG A 106 -5.26 -4.47 -7.85
CA ARG A 106 -6.16 -5.10 -6.86
C ARG A 106 -6.93 -4.06 -6.04
N VAL A 107 -6.29 -3.00 -5.57
CA VAL A 107 -6.98 -1.92 -4.83
C VAL A 107 -7.99 -1.22 -5.74
N VAL A 108 -7.64 -0.99 -7.01
CA VAL A 108 -8.57 -0.42 -7.99
C VAL A 108 -9.78 -1.35 -8.22
N ARG A 109 -9.55 -2.66 -8.32
CA ARG A 109 -10.64 -3.64 -8.43
C ARG A 109 -11.54 -3.63 -7.20
N MET A 110 -10.98 -3.54 -5.98
CA MET A 110 -11.79 -3.35 -4.77
C MET A 110 -12.67 -2.09 -4.85
N ALA A 111 -12.14 -1.00 -5.42
CA ALA A 111 -12.93 0.22 -5.63
C ALA A 111 -14.09 -0.03 -6.60
N GLU A 112 -13.85 -0.69 -7.73
CA GLU A 112 -14.88 -1.05 -8.71
C GLU A 112 -15.95 -1.99 -8.11
N GLU A 113 -15.54 -2.95 -7.27
CA GLU A 113 -16.47 -3.85 -6.55
C GLU A 113 -17.37 -3.09 -5.56
N LEU A 114 -16.87 -2.03 -4.91
CA LEU A 114 -17.60 -1.26 -3.91
C LEU A 114 -18.57 -0.23 -4.50
N ILE A 115 -18.13 0.51 -5.53
CA ILE A 115 -18.85 1.68 -6.04
C ILE A 115 -19.20 1.61 -7.54
N GLY A 116 -18.89 0.47 -8.19
CA GLY A 116 -19.13 0.26 -9.62
C GLY A 116 -18.11 0.99 -10.51
N GLU A 117 -18.53 1.37 -11.71
CA GLU A 117 -17.69 2.09 -12.66
C GLU A 117 -17.10 3.37 -12.04
N LEU A 118 -15.80 3.59 -12.22
CA LEU A 118 -15.08 4.71 -11.60
C LEU A 118 -15.20 6.03 -12.37
N ARG A 119 -15.64 6.01 -13.62
CA ARG A 119 -15.80 7.21 -14.45
C ARG A 119 -16.71 8.23 -13.78
N GLY A 120 -16.20 9.45 -13.59
CA GLY A 120 -16.90 10.55 -12.94
C GLY A 120 -17.06 10.41 -11.40
N LYS A 121 -16.62 9.29 -10.78
CA LYS A 121 -16.66 9.12 -9.33
C LYS A 121 -15.62 9.99 -8.65
N ARG A 122 -16.01 10.61 -7.53
CA ARG A 122 -15.13 11.40 -6.67
C ARG A 122 -14.48 10.48 -5.64
N ILE A 123 -13.16 10.34 -5.73
CA ILE A 123 -12.39 9.44 -4.87
C ILE A 123 -11.37 10.25 -4.08
N ALA A 124 -11.41 10.14 -2.76
CA ALA A 124 -10.39 10.68 -1.87
C ALA A 124 -9.26 9.66 -1.65
N VAL A 125 -8.01 10.08 -1.85
CA VAL A 125 -6.83 9.28 -1.51
C VAL A 125 -6.10 9.95 -0.34
N LEU A 126 -6.01 9.25 0.78
CA LEU A 126 -5.39 9.72 2.00
C LEU A 126 -3.99 9.09 2.17
N GLY A 127 -2.99 9.96 2.15
CA GLY A 127 -1.58 9.59 2.19
C GLY A 127 -0.97 9.48 0.79
N LEU A 128 0.15 10.20 0.59
CA LEU A 128 0.88 10.32 -0.67
C LEU A 128 2.33 9.89 -0.53
N ALA A 129 2.91 10.03 0.68
CA ALA A 129 4.24 9.55 1.00
C ALA A 129 4.32 8.02 0.86
N PHE A 130 5.52 7.48 0.58
CA PHE A 130 5.69 6.02 0.48
C PHE A 130 5.54 5.31 1.84
N LYS A 131 5.71 6.04 2.95
CA LYS A 131 5.45 5.61 4.35
C LYS A 131 5.13 6.83 5.21
N GLU A 132 4.63 6.62 6.41
CA GLU A 132 4.43 7.67 7.42
C GLU A 132 5.76 8.30 7.89
N GLY A 133 5.70 9.51 8.43
CA GLY A 133 6.85 10.22 9.01
C GLY A 133 7.83 10.81 7.99
N THR A 134 7.43 10.95 6.70
CA THR A 134 8.28 11.54 5.66
C THR A 134 7.46 12.26 4.60
N ASP A 135 8.08 13.18 3.88
CA ASP A 135 7.54 13.84 2.69
C ASP A 135 8.00 13.18 1.37
N ASP A 136 8.71 12.04 1.47
CA ASP A 136 9.30 11.34 0.31
C ASP A 136 8.22 10.57 -0.46
N VAL A 137 8.07 10.92 -1.74
CA VAL A 137 7.09 10.33 -2.67
C VAL A 137 7.73 9.42 -3.73
N ARG A 138 9.03 9.16 -3.64
CA ARG A 138 9.73 8.31 -4.62
C ARG A 138 9.14 6.90 -4.63
N GLU A 139 8.79 6.43 -5.82
CA GLU A 139 8.12 5.12 -6.01
C GLU A 139 6.88 4.92 -5.12
N SER A 140 6.19 6.02 -4.75
CA SER A 140 4.98 5.95 -3.93
C SER A 140 3.89 5.14 -4.62
N GLN A 141 3.36 4.15 -3.91
CA GLN A 141 2.23 3.35 -4.38
C GLN A 141 0.94 4.18 -4.44
N ALA A 142 0.81 5.20 -3.58
CA ALA A 142 -0.33 6.12 -3.61
C ALA A 142 -0.37 6.91 -4.93
N LEU A 143 0.76 7.41 -5.42
CA LEU A 143 0.81 8.11 -6.71
C LEU A 143 0.48 7.18 -7.88
N LYS A 144 0.96 5.93 -7.85
CA LYS A 144 0.59 4.90 -8.85
C LYS A 144 -0.91 4.60 -8.80
N LEU A 145 -1.50 4.53 -7.60
CA LEU A 145 -2.94 4.36 -7.41
C LEU A 145 -3.71 5.52 -8.01
N ILE A 146 -3.36 6.78 -7.68
CA ILE A 146 -4.01 7.97 -8.22
C ILE A 146 -3.98 7.97 -9.74
N LYS A 147 -2.82 7.67 -10.34
CA LYS A 147 -2.69 7.56 -11.79
C LYS A 147 -3.65 6.53 -12.36
N SER A 148 -3.71 5.33 -11.77
CA SER A 148 -4.57 4.24 -12.24
C SER A 148 -6.07 4.56 -12.09
N LEU A 149 -6.48 5.28 -11.03
CA LEU A 149 -7.85 5.74 -10.84
C LEU A 149 -8.23 6.81 -11.89
N LYS A 150 -7.34 7.77 -12.16
CA LYS A 150 -7.55 8.81 -13.19
C LYS A 150 -7.65 8.21 -14.59
N GLU A 151 -6.83 7.22 -14.93
CA GLU A 151 -6.91 6.50 -16.21
C GLU A 151 -8.27 5.83 -16.43
N ARG A 152 -9.00 5.52 -15.35
CA ARG A 152 -10.38 4.99 -15.37
C ARG A 152 -11.45 6.08 -15.30
N GLY A 153 -11.05 7.35 -15.40
CA GLY A 153 -11.95 8.49 -15.42
C GLY A 153 -12.45 8.96 -14.06
N ALA A 154 -11.84 8.50 -12.95
CA ALA A 154 -12.17 9.02 -11.62
C ALA A 154 -11.67 10.45 -11.42
N ILE A 155 -12.43 11.23 -10.64
CA ILE A 155 -12.03 12.55 -10.14
C ILE A 155 -11.34 12.35 -8.79
N VAL A 156 -10.01 12.49 -8.76
CA VAL A 156 -9.25 12.17 -7.56
C VAL A 156 -8.87 13.42 -6.79
N ARG A 157 -9.25 13.47 -5.51
CA ARG A 157 -8.77 14.43 -4.52
C ARG A 157 -7.80 13.72 -3.57
N ALA A 158 -6.72 14.38 -3.17
CA ALA A 158 -5.76 13.74 -2.29
C ALA A 158 -5.22 14.67 -1.21
N TYR A 159 -4.90 14.08 -0.07
CA TYR A 159 -4.32 14.75 1.09
C TYR A 159 -3.19 13.92 1.70
N ASP A 160 -2.16 14.61 2.14
CA ASP A 160 -1.06 14.06 2.95
C ASP A 160 -0.54 15.15 3.89
N PRO A 161 -0.29 14.85 5.17
CA PRO A 161 0.18 15.84 6.13
C PRO A 161 1.52 16.49 5.78
N MET A 162 2.39 15.77 5.05
CA MET A 162 3.75 16.23 4.75
C MET A 162 4.09 16.25 3.26
N ALA A 163 3.60 15.28 2.49
CA ALA A 163 4.09 15.00 1.13
C ALA A 163 3.32 15.71 0.01
N LEU A 164 2.24 16.47 0.31
CA LEU A 164 1.37 17.06 -0.70
C LEU A 164 2.13 17.89 -1.75
N LYS A 165 3.05 18.77 -1.31
CA LYS A 165 3.83 19.62 -2.22
C LYS A 165 4.75 18.82 -3.15
N ASN A 166 5.36 17.75 -2.64
CA ASN A 166 6.25 16.90 -3.43
C ASN A 166 5.45 16.01 -4.39
N ALA A 167 4.27 15.53 -3.99
CA ALA A 167 3.38 14.75 -4.83
C ALA A 167 2.87 15.56 -6.04
N LEU A 168 2.50 16.83 -5.84
CA LEU A 168 2.05 17.73 -6.91
C LEU A 168 3.12 18.03 -7.97
N LYS A 169 4.41 17.88 -7.64
CA LYS A 169 5.49 17.98 -8.64
C LYS A 169 5.56 16.74 -9.55
N MET A 170 5.01 15.62 -9.10
CA MET A 170 5.11 14.33 -9.79
C MET A 170 3.85 13.95 -10.57
N LEU A 171 2.68 14.37 -10.07
CA LEU A 171 1.39 13.98 -10.65
C LEU A 171 0.34 15.06 -10.38
N ASP A 172 -0.49 15.32 -11.39
CA ASP A 172 -1.65 16.20 -11.26
C ASP A 172 -2.85 15.47 -10.64
N PHE A 173 -3.46 16.09 -9.60
CA PHE A 173 -4.69 15.69 -8.94
C PHE A 173 -5.26 16.89 -8.17
N ILE A 174 -6.48 16.80 -7.63
CA ILE A 174 -7.07 17.87 -6.84
C ILE A 174 -6.47 17.84 -5.43
N PRO A 175 -5.66 18.83 -5.02
CA PRO A 175 -5.11 18.88 -3.67
C PRO A 175 -6.18 19.26 -2.66
N ALA A 176 -6.06 18.72 -1.43
CA ALA A 176 -6.82 19.16 -0.27
C ALA A 176 -5.89 19.64 0.84
N GLY A 177 -6.28 20.69 1.56
CA GLY A 177 -5.51 21.25 2.67
C GLY A 177 -5.74 20.54 4.01
N SER A 178 -6.76 19.68 4.10
CA SER A 178 -7.08 18.88 5.29
C SER A 178 -7.72 17.55 4.93
N LEU A 179 -7.79 16.65 5.90
CA LEU A 179 -8.50 15.37 5.76
C LEU A 179 -9.97 15.60 5.43
N GLU A 180 -10.66 16.49 6.18
CA GLU A 180 -12.07 16.78 6.02
C GLU A 180 -12.38 17.37 4.63
N GLU A 181 -11.53 18.29 4.15
CA GLU A 181 -11.64 18.82 2.80
C GLU A 181 -11.48 17.71 1.76
N CYS A 182 -10.53 16.80 1.98
CA CYS A 182 -10.25 15.71 1.05
C CYS A 182 -11.45 14.77 0.89
N ILE A 183 -12.09 14.37 1.99
CA ILE A 183 -13.16 13.37 1.97
C ILE A 183 -14.56 13.94 1.64
N ARG A 184 -14.73 15.27 1.67
CA ARG A 184 -16.04 15.92 1.48
C ARG A 184 -16.70 15.52 0.18
N GLU A 185 -17.91 14.96 0.27
CA GLU A 185 -18.74 14.53 -0.85
C GLU A 185 -18.04 13.55 -1.81
N CYS A 186 -17.12 12.72 -1.32
CA CYS A 186 -16.52 11.66 -2.09
C CYS A 186 -17.37 10.39 -2.07
N ASP A 187 -17.41 9.70 -3.21
CA ASP A 187 -18.07 8.38 -3.32
C ASP A 187 -17.28 7.29 -2.59
N LEU A 188 -15.95 7.45 -2.52
CA LEU A 188 -15.03 6.48 -1.93
C LEU A 188 -13.85 7.21 -1.27
N VAL A 189 -13.41 6.71 -0.11
CA VAL A 189 -12.15 7.08 0.54
C VAL A 189 -11.19 5.89 0.48
N ILE A 190 -9.92 6.12 0.12
CA ILE A 190 -8.87 5.10 0.12
C ILE A 190 -7.71 5.57 0.99
N ILE A 191 -7.36 4.80 2.02
CA ILE A 191 -6.19 5.06 2.85
C ILE A 191 -4.98 4.38 2.22
N ALA A 192 -4.06 5.17 1.68
CA ALA A 192 -2.88 4.69 0.96
C ALA A 192 -1.57 4.79 1.76
N THR A 193 -1.50 5.67 2.79
CA THR A 193 -0.39 5.73 3.76
C THR A 193 -0.95 5.74 5.18
N GLY A 194 -0.30 5.00 6.09
CA GLY A 194 -0.84 4.75 7.44
C GLY A 194 -0.49 5.83 8.45
N TRP A 195 -0.80 7.10 8.17
CA TRP A 195 -0.60 8.20 9.12
C TRP A 195 -1.44 8.02 10.40
N SER A 196 -0.86 8.30 11.56
CA SER A 196 -1.55 8.30 12.85
C SER A 196 -2.76 9.23 12.84
N GLU A 197 -2.68 10.40 12.18
CA GLU A 197 -3.80 11.31 11.98
C GLU A 197 -5.03 10.61 11.38
N PHE A 198 -4.84 9.76 10.37
CA PHE A 198 -5.97 9.06 9.74
C PHE A 198 -6.57 8.01 10.66
N LYS A 199 -5.73 7.30 11.42
CA LYS A 199 -6.18 6.33 12.42
C LYS A 199 -7.01 6.97 13.53
N GLU A 200 -6.63 8.18 13.95
CA GLU A 200 -7.29 8.90 15.05
C GLU A 200 -8.58 9.58 14.61
N LYS A 201 -8.59 10.17 13.41
CA LYS A 201 -9.71 11.01 12.95
C LYS A 201 -10.74 10.25 12.12
N ILE A 202 -10.38 9.18 11.41
CA ILE A 202 -11.34 8.48 10.55
C ILE A 202 -12.19 7.53 11.40
N ASN A 203 -13.47 7.81 11.44
CA ASN A 203 -14.50 6.97 12.00
C ASN A 203 -15.78 7.04 11.14
N GLU A 204 -16.76 6.19 11.42
CA GLU A 204 -17.98 6.12 10.63
C GLU A 204 -18.76 7.45 10.62
N GLU A 205 -18.80 8.15 11.75
CA GLU A 205 -19.52 9.42 11.91
C GLU A 205 -18.97 10.50 10.97
N ILE A 206 -17.63 10.70 10.95
CA ILE A 206 -17.00 11.71 10.08
C ILE A 206 -17.21 11.38 8.61
N LEU A 207 -17.17 10.10 8.23
CA LEU A 207 -17.40 9.68 6.85
C LEU A 207 -18.83 9.98 6.42
N LEU A 208 -19.82 9.57 7.20
CA LEU A 208 -21.25 9.79 6.92
C LEU A 208 -21.60 11.28 6.87
N ARG A 209 -21.09 12.08 7.82
CA ARG A 209 -21.30 13.54 7.85
C ARG A 209 -20.75 14.23 6.59
N ASN A 210 -19.70 13.69 5.99
CA ASN A 210 -19.10 14.18 4.74
C ASN A 210 -19.68 13.52 3.48
N GLY A 211 -20.74 12.71 3.62
CA GLY A 211 -21.43 12.06 2.48
C GLY A 211 -20.70 10.83 1.91
N VAL A 212 -19.68 10.34 2.59
CA VAL A 212 -18.89 9.17 2.15
C VAL A 212 -19.65 7.88 2.47
N LYS A 213 -19.78 7.00 1.47
CA LYS A 213 -20.52 5.73 1.60
C LYS A 213 -19.63 4.49 1.53
N ALA A 214 -18.38 4.65 1.14
CA ALA A 214 -17.44 3.55 0.96
C ALA A 214 -16.02 3.93 1.40
N LEU A 215 -15.30 2.98 2.01
CA LEU A 215 -13.93 3.13 2.50
C LEU A 215 -13.11 1.89 2.17
N ILE A 216 -11.91 2.10 1.64
CA ILE A 216 -10.87 1.07 1.51
C ILE A 216 -9.70 1.42 2.44
N ASP A 217 -9.44 0.56 3.41
CA ASP A 217 -8.23 0.62 4.20
C ASP A 217 -7.12 -0.25 3.56
N ALA A 218 -6.31 0.38 2.71
CA ALA A 218 -5.21 -0.32 2.05
C ALA A 218 -3.93 -0.38 2.91
N ARG A 219 -4.01 0.00 4.21
CA ARG A 219 -2.89 -0.02 5.18
C ARG A 219 -3.20 -0.78 6.46
N ARG A 220 -4.43 -1.26 6.63
CA ARG A 220 -4.83 -1.99 7.84
C ARG A 220 -4.54 -1.21 9.11
N ILE A 221 -5.04 0.04 9.17
CA ILE A 221 -4.87 0.92 10.34
C ILE A 221 -6.15 1.12 11.15
N LEU A 222 -7.30 0.76 10.57
CA LEU A 222 -8.61 0.92 11.19
C LEU A 222 -9.17 -0.42 11.71
N ASP A 223 -10.01 -0.36 12.74
CA ASP A 223 -10.79 -1.52 13.17
C ASP A 223 -12.00 -1.71 12.24
N PRO A 224 -12.09 -2.83 11.49
CA PRO A 224 -13.22 -3.09 10.60
C PRO A 224 -14.58 -3.12 11.31
N LYS A 225 -14.60 -3.51 12.58
CA LYS A 225 -15.83 -3.63 13.38
C LYS A 225 -16.47 -2.27 13.73
N ALA A 226 -15.72 -1.17 13.58
CA ALA A 226 -16.21 0.17 13.81
C ALA A 226 -17.10 0.70 12.68
N PHE A 227 -17.16 0.02 11.53
CA PHE A 227 -17.91 0.44 10.34
C PHE A 227 -19.09 -0.52 10.10
N LYS A 228 -20.32 -0.03 10.24
CA LYS A 228 -21.55 -0.82 10.09
C LYS A 228 -22.41 -0.35 8.91
N THR A 229 -22.38 0.94 8.62
CA THR A 229 -23.17 1.60 7.57
C THR A 229 -22.33 1.91 6.34
N VAL A 230 -21.09 2.39 6.54
CA VAL A 230 -20.13 2.64 5.47
C VAL A 230 -19.64 1.30 4.93
N LYS A 231 -19.73 1.08 3.61
CA LYS A 231 -19.19 -0.11 2.97
C LYS A 231 -17.67 -0.14 3.17
N PHE A 232 -17.21 -1.04 4.05
CA PHE A 232 -15.81 -1.14 4.41
C PHE A 232 -15.12 -2.32 3.69
N ARG A 233 -13.96 -2.07 3.12
CA ARG A 233 -13.04 -3.09 2.63
C ARG A 233 -11.64 -2.82 3.16
N ALA A 234 -10.88 -3.87 3.40
CA ALA A 234 -9.48 -3.75 3.75
C ALA A 234 -8.64 -4.84 3.08
N VAL A 235 -7.39 -4.52 2.78
CA VAL A 235 -6.46 -5.48 2.20
C VAL A 235 -6.32 -6.70 3.09
N GLY A 236 -6.53 -7.90 2.52
CA GLY A 236 -6.36 -9.16 3.23
C GLY A 236 -7.42 -9.46 4.31
N LEU A 237 -8.57 -8.81 4.22
CA LEU A 237 -9.74 -9.12 5.03
C LEU A 237 -10.85 -9.67 4.13
N TYR A 238 -11.46 -10.79 4.53
CA TYR A 238 -12.66 -11.27 3.86
C TYR A 238 -13.78 -10.22 3.99
N ALA A 239 -14.43 -9.90 2.89
CA ALA A 239 -15.60 -9.01 2.90
C ALA A 239 -16.81 -9.76 3.43
N THR A 240 -17.40 -9.28 4.50
CA THR A 240 -18.70 -9.74 5.03
C THR A 240 -19.85 -9.00 4.35
#